data_8d8c839383a6fc2dc823a978ca536ac2
#
_entry.id   8d8c839383a6fc2dc823a978ca536ac2
#
_cell.length_a   1.000
_cell.length_b   1.000
_cell.length_c   1.000
_cell.angle_alpha   90.00
_cell.angle_beta   90.00
_cell.angle_gamma   90.00
#
_symmetry.space_group_name_H-M   'P 1'
#
loop_
_entity.id
_entity.type
_entity.pdbx_description
1 polymer ?
#
loop_
_entity_poly.entity_id
_entity_poly.type
_entity_poly.pdbx_seq_one_letter_code
_entity_poly.pdbx_strand_id
1 'polypeptide(L)'
;LARILRISPPELRDLLPELGFAIGQKAIKVDNNTAKKIIKNWPIFRRQWEQRKAVERAKKQDEAILPKEKKTIYIPSVITVRALAEVSQIPVNRLLTELIKNGVFASINEKIDFDAASIIGSDLNLDVQLLAEDEDNGEAEEKKLQDILDLEKPEDMQSRPPVVVVMGHVDHGKTKLLDSIRLSNVIAGEAGGITQHIGAYQVSRKDKRLTFIDTPGHEAFTAMRSRGAKVADIAILVVAADDGVKPQTVEAFRIIEAAKLPFLVAINKIDKPESDVMRTKQDLANQLNITPEDWGGKTVCVPISAKEGTGIEELLDMVVLTAD
;
A
#
# COMPACT_ATOMS: atom_id res chain seq x y z
N LEU A 1 41.04 -47.91 18.23
CA LEU A 1 40.42 -46.75 18.87
C LEU A 1 39.11 -46.38 18.14
N ALA A 2 39.09 -46.21 16.82
CA ALA A 2 37.91 -45.89 16.03
C ALA A 2 36.73 -46.85 16.27
N ARG A 3 37.00 -48.15 16.34
CA ARG A 3 36.01 -49.19 16.63
C ARG A 3 35.37 -49.06 18.04
N ILE A 4 36.17 -48.66 19.05
CA ILE A 4 35.72 -48.45 20.41
C ILE A 4 34.84 -47.19 20.49
N LEU A 5 35.19 -46.17 19.77
CA LEU A 5 34.50 -44.87 19.77
C LEU A 5 33.30 -44.84 18.80
N ARG A 6 33.10 -45.91 18.02
CA ARG A 6 32.00 -46.04 17.02
C ARG A 6 32.00 -44.93 15.97
N ILE A 7 33.18 -44.57 15.48
CA ILE A 7 33.37 -43.58 14.40
C ILE A 7 34.24 -44.14 13.30
N SER A 8 34.16 -43.57 12.11
CA SER A 8 35.00 -44.03 11.00
C SER A 8 36.46 -43.64 11.21
N PRO A 9 37.44 -44.47 10.74
CA PRO A 9 38.85 -44.14 10.86
C PRO A 9 39.27 -42.82 10.21
N PRO A 10 38.70 -42.39 9.05
CA PRO A 10 38.96 -41.07 8.49
C PRO A 10 38.50 -39.95 9.41
N GLU A 11 37.25 -40.01 9.88
CA GLU A 11 36.68 -38.98 10.80
C GLU A 11 37.48 -38.85 12.09
N LEU A 12 37.95 -39.97 12.67
CA LEU A 12 38.80 -39.93 13.85
C LEU A 12 40.13 -39.24 13.57
N ARG A 13 40.68 -39.42 12.38
CA ARG A 13 41.96 -38.85 11.96
C ARG A 13 41.87 -37.33 11.81
N ASP A 14 40.76 -36.85 11.27
CA ASP A 14 40.50 -35.42 11.10
C ASP A 14 40.23 -34.74 12.44
N LEU A 15 39.62 -35.46 13.37
CA LEU A 15 39.16 -34.93 14.66
C LEU A 15 40.30 -34.84 15.70
N LEU A 16 41.27 -35.74 15.68
CA LEU A 16 42.33 -35.80 16.67
C LEU A 16 43.27 -34.56 16.69
N PRO A 17 43.68 -34.00 15.54
CA PRO A 17 44.43 -32.75 15.52
C PRO A 17 43.65 -31.56 16.08
N GLU A 18 42.36 -31.49 15.77
CA GLU A 18 41.45 -30.40 16.27
C GLU A 18 41.30 -30.48 17.80
N LEU A 19 41.44 -31.64 18.39
CA LEU A 19 41.40 -31.85 19.84
C LEU A 19 42.77 -31.67 20.52
N GLY A 20 43.79 -31.22 19.78
CA GLY A 20 45.12 -30.96 20.30
C GLY A 20 46.03 -32.19 20.41
N PHE A 21 45.67 -33.31 19.78
CA PHE A 21 46.51 -34.48 19.72
C PHE A 21 47.31 -34.48 18.42
N ALA A 22 48.64 -34.27 18.51
CA ALA A 22 49.51 -34.25 17.36
C ALA A 22 49.72 -35.68 16.85
N ILE A 23 48.83 -36.15 16.00
CA ILE A 23 48.90 -37.44 15.33
C ILE A 23 49.13 -37.21 13.84
N GLY A 24 50.25 -37.76 13.32
CA GLY A 24 50.58 -37.61 11.90
C GLY A 24 49.49 -38.15 10.98
N GLN A 25 49.26 -37.51 9.86
CA GLN A 25 48.19 -37.86 8.88
C GLN A 25 48.29 -39.32 8.36
N LYS A 26 49.45 -39.97 8.47
CA LYS A 26 49.68 -41.36 8.07
C LYS A 26 49.74 -42.35 9.25
N ALA A 27 49.40 -41.92 10.47
CA ALA A 27 49.49 -42.76 11.65
C ALA A 27 48.39 -43.85 11.64
N ILE A 28 48.84 -45.11 11.66
CA ILE A 28 47.94 -46.28 11.71
C ILE A 28 47.68 -46.74 13.16
N LYS A 29 48.55 -46.37 14.10
CA LYS A 29 48.43 -46.71 15.51
C LYS A 29 48.59 -45.48 16.39
N VAL A 30 47.82 -45.44 17.45
CA VAL A 30 47.87 -44.39 18.49
C VAL A 30 48.46 -45.02 19.75
N ASP A 31 49.36 -44.30 20.43
CA ASP A 31 49.93 -44.71 21.69
C ASP A 31 48.85 -45.02 22.75
N ASN A 32 49.11 -46.07 23.58
CA ASN A 32 48.16 -46.58 24.56
C ASN A 32 47.79 -45.56 25.60
N ASN A 33 48.68 -44.67 26.00
CA ASN A 33 48.40 -43.61 26.98
C ASN A 33 47.52 -42.52 26.39
N THR A 34 47.80 -42.14 25.15
CA THR A 34 46.99 -41.18 24.39
C THR A 34 45.61 -41.75 24.10
N ALA A 35 45.51 -43.05 23.72
CA ALA A 35 44.26 -43.72 23.50
C ALA A 35 43.37 -43.76 24.75
N LYS A 36 43.92 -44.02 25.93
CA LYS A 36 43.19 -43.98 27.22
C LYS A 36 42.67 -42.57 27.55
N LYS A 37 43.46 -41.52 27.32
CA LYS A 37 43.08 -40.14 27.52
C LYS A 37 41.89 -39.74 26.60
N ILE A 38 41.97 -40.14 25.34
CA ILE A 38 40.90 -39.88 24.35
C ILE A 38 39.61 -40.58 24.77
N ILE A 39 39.67 -41.86 25.14
CA ILE A 39 38.48 -42.63 25.56
C ILE A 39 37.85 -42.01 26.80
N LYS A 40 38.62 -41.61 27.80
CA LYS A 40 38.13 -41.03 29.04
C LYS A 40 37.37 -39.69 28.80
N ASN A 41 37.90 -38.87 27.91
CA ASN A 41 37.33 -37.53 27.64
C ASN A 41 36.40 -37.52 26.40
N TRP A 42 36.16 -38.67 25.79
CA TRP A 42 35.41 -38.79 24.53
C TRP A 42 34.01 -38.13 24.57
N PRO A 43 33.18 -38.26 25.64
CA PRO A 43 31.88 -37.65 25.67
C PRO A 43 31.95 -36.12 25.55
N ILE A 44 32.96 -35.46 26.15
CA ILE A 44 33.15 -34.02 26.11
C ILE A 44 33.62 -33.60 24.73
N PHE A 45 34.60 -34.31 24.16
CA PHE A 45 35.15 -34.02 22.84
C PHE A 45 34.10 -34.19 21.74
N ARG A 46 33.30 -35.24 21.81
CA ARG A 46 32.19 -35.46 20.88
C ARG A 46 31.17 -34.32 20.89
N ARG A 47 30.78 -33.85 22.08
CA ARG A 47 29.82 -32.75 22.23
C ARG A 47 30.35 -31.45 21.63
N GLN A 48 31.63 -31.13 21.87
CA GLN A 48 32.26 -29.95 21.30
C GLN A 48 32.35 -30.01 19.77
N TRP A 49 32.68 -31.17 19.24
CA TRP A 49 32.79 -31.38 17.80
C TRP A 49 31.40 -31.32 17.10
N GLU A 50 30.41 -31.98 17.67
CA GLU A 50 29.03 -31.90 17.16
C GLU A 50 28.52 -30.44 17.15
N GLN A 51 28.81 -29.67 18.18
CA GLN A 51 28.49 -28.23 18.23
C GLN A 51 29.21 -27.44 17.13
N ARG A 52 30.53 -27.67 16.95
CA ARG A 52 31.29 -26.98 15.90
C ARG A 52 30.77 -27.34 14.50
N LYS A 53 30.54 -28.63 14.23
CA LYS A 53 29.93 -29.04 12.95
C LYS A 53 28.52 -28.48 12.72
N ALA A 54 27.74 -28.38 13.76
CA ALA A 54 26.41 -27.74 13.65
C ALA A 54 26.52 -26.23 13.27
N VAL A 55 27.46 -25.51 13.89
CA VAL A 55 27.72 -24.10 13.56
C VAL A 55 28.29 -23.96 12.15
N GLU A 56 29.20 -24.84 11.73
CA GLU A 56 29.79 -24.82 10.38
C GLU A 56 28.73 -25.15 9.30
N ARG A 57 27.84 -26.12 9.58
CA ARG A 57 26.72 -26.45 8.69
C ARG A 57 25.74 -25.31 8.59
N ALA A 58 25.43 -24.64 9.71
CA ALA A 58 24.56 -23.45 9.73
C ALA A 58 25.19 -22.32 8.90
N LYS A 59 26.50 -22.04 9.08
CA LYS A 59 27.18 -21.02 8.26
C LYS A 59 27.17 -21.35 6.77
N LYS A 60 27.44 -22.63 6.38
CA LYS A 60 27.38 -23.05 4.97
C LYS A 60 25.98 -23.00 4.38
N GLN A 61 24.94 -23.27 5.19
CA GLN A 61 23.56 -23.09 4.76
C GLN A 61 23.22 -21.61 4.61
N ASP A 62 23.69 -20.76 5.52
CA ASP A 62 23.51 -19.32 5.44
C ASP A 62 24.20 -18.70 4.22
N GLU A 63 25.41 -19.12 3.89
CA GLU A 63 26.13 -18.67 2.69
C GLU A 63 25.49 -19.16 1.39
N ALA A 64 24.85 -20.33 1.41
CA ALA A 64 24.17 -20.89 0.24
C ALA A 64 22.83 -20.20 -0.09
N ILE A 65 22.25 -19.44 0.86
CA ILE A 65 20.98 -18.73 0.69
C ILE A 65 21.18 -17.32 0.11
N LEU A 66 22.41 -16.77 0.18
CA LEU A 66 22.70 -15.48 -0.44
C LEU A 66 22.74 -15.59 -1.96
N PRO A 67 22.11 -14.69 -2.69
CA PRO A 67 22.27 -14.60 -4.14
C PRO A 67 23.75 -14.44 -4.49
N LYS A 68 24.28 -15.31 -5.36
CA LYS A 68 25.69 -15.23 -5.84
C LYS A 68 25.94 -14.03 -6.74
N GLU A 69 24.88 -13.47 -7.34
CA GLU A 69 24.87 -12.25 -8.15
C GLU A 69 23.97 -11.23 -7.47
N LYS A 70 24.27 -9.92 -7.61
CA LYS A 70 23.41 -8.85 -7.11
C LYS A 70 22.07 -8.95 -7.78
N LYS A 71 21.03 -9.22 -7.00
CA LYS A 71 19.65 -9.26 -7.49
C LYS A 71 19.02 -7.90 -7.23
N THR A 72 18.58 -7.24 -8.29
CA THR A 72 17.82 -5.98 -8.15
C THR A 72 16.39 -6.31 -7.74
N ILE A 73 15.92 -5.65 -6.70
CA ILE A 73 14.54 -5.72 -6.21
C ILE A 73 13.94 -4.32 -6.14
N TYR A 74 12.67 -4.21 -6.51
CA TYR A 74 11.93 -2.95 -6.46
C TYR A 74 10.99 -2.98 -5.26
N ILE A 75 11.05 -1.96 -4.41
CA ILE A 75 10.20 -1.86 -3.22
C ILE A 75 9.59 -0.46 -3.12
N PRO A 76 8.39 -0.31 -2.53
CA PRO A 76 7.79 0.99 -2.24
C PRO A 76 8.60 1.75 -1.16
N SER A 77 8.30 3.04 -0.97
CA SER A 77 8.91 3.91 0.05
C SER A 77 8.81 3.33 1.47
N VAL A 78 7.77 2.56 1.75
CA VAL A 78 7.53 1.87 3.02
C VAL A 78 7.07 0.43 2.75
N ILE A 79 7.76 -0.56 3.33
CA ILE A 79 7.46 -1.98 3.14
C ILE A 79 7.46 -2.73 4.49
N THR A 80 6.65 -3.78 4.63
CA THR A 80 6.73 -4.65 5.82
C THR A 80 7.89 -5.65 5.70
N VAL A 81 8.46 -6.07 6.82
CA VAL A 81 9.55 -7.07 6.85
C VAL A 81 9.13 -8.36 6.14
N ARG A 82 7.87 -8.78 6.29
CA ARG A 82 7.29 -9.93 5.60
C ARG A 82 7.30 -9.74 4.07
N ALA A 83 6.79 -8.61 3.58
CA ALA A 83 6.73 -8.33 2.14
C ALA A 83 8.14 -8.23 1.53
N LEU A 84 9.10 -7.64 2.25
CA LEU A 84 10.51 -7.63 1.84
C LEU A 84 11.09 -9.05 1.74
N ALA A 85 10.73 -9.95 2.66
CA ALA A 85 11.13 -11.35 2.61
C ALA A 85 10.58 -12.08 1.37
N GLU A 86 9.34 -11.82 1.02
CA GLU A 86 8.68 -12.41 -0.16
C GLU A 86 9.31 -11.90 -1.47
N VAL A 87 9.52 -10.60 -1.60
CA VAL A 87 10.12 -9.98 -2.79
C VAL A 87 11.59 -10.40 -2.96
N SER A 88 12.35 -10.40 -1.88
CA SER A 88 13.78 -10.78 -1.90
C SER A 88 14.00 -12.28 -1.99
N GLN A 89 13.00 -13.11 -1.65
CA GLN A 89 13.09 -14.56 -1.50
C GLN A 89 14.08 -14.98 -0.39
N ILE A 90 14.31 -14.12 0.59
CA ILE A 90 15.16 -14.38 1.75
C ILE A 90 14.28 -14.74 2.95
N PRO A 91 14.65 -15.74 3.76
CA PRO A 91 13.90 -16.11 4.95
C PRO A 91 13.75 -14.94 5.93
N VAL A 92 12.53 -14.72 6.46
CA VAL A 92 12.19 -13.63 7.38
C VAL A 92 13.15 -13.56 8.58
N ASN A 93 13.53 -14.72 9.16
CA ASN A 93 14.43 -14.78 10.31
C ASN A 93 15.81 -14.19 10.01
N ARG A 94 16.28 -14.30 8.78
CA ARG A 94 17.55 -13.73 8.35
C ARG A 94 17.47 -12.22 8.20
N LEU A 95 16.39 -11.73 7.59
CA LEU A 95 16.12 -10.30 7.49
C LEU A 95 16.03 -9.65 8.88
N LEU A 96 15.33 -10.28 9.81
CA LEU A 96 15.25 -9.80 11.20
C LEU A 96 16.63 -9.78 11.88
N THR A 97 17.48 -10.78 11.61
CA THR A 97 18.84 -10.80 12.17
C THR A 97 19.70 -9.65 11.64
N GLU A 98 19.60 -9.35 10.33
CA GLU A 98 20.35 -8.22 9.75
C GLU A 98 19.78 -6.87 10.19
N LEU A 99 18.44 -6.75 10.34
CA LEU A 99 17.79 -5.58 10.94
C LEU A 99 18.34 -5.28 12.33
N ILE A 100 18.37 -6.28 13.20
CA ILE A 100 18.88 -6.14 14.58
C ILE A 100 20.36 -5.76 14.60
N LYS A 101 21.19 -6.34 13.72
CA LYS A 101 22.62 -6.00 13.59
C LYS A 101 22.83 -4.53 13.20
N ASN A 102 21.97 -4.00 12.35
CA ASN A 102 21.99 -2.60 11.93
C ASN A 102 21.24 -1.66 12.89
N GLY A 103 20.84 -2.16 14.08
CA GLY A 103 20.20 -1.37 15.12
C GLY A 103 18.71 -1.09 14.91
N VAL A 104 18.10 -1.72 13.91
CA VAL A 104 16.68 -1.60 13.62
C VAL A 104 15.93 -2.74 14.27
N PHE A 105 15.16 -2.45 15.32
CA PHE A 105 14.32 -3.44 16.02
C PHE A 105 12.94 -3.41 15.36
N ALA A 106 12.67 -4.38 14.50
CA ALA A 106 11.39 -4.51 13.81
C ALA A 106 10.80 -5.90 13.98
N SER A 107 9.48 -5.99 14.10
CA SER A 107 8.73 -7.24 14.08
C SER A 107 8.38 -7.65 12.63
N ILE A 108 7.89 -8.89 12.45
CA ILE A 108 7.59 -9.44 11.11
C ILE A 108 6.59 -8.60 10.32
N ASN A 109 5.63 -8.00 11.01
CA ASN A 109 4.56 -7.19 10.39
C ASN A 109 4.83 -5.69 10.45
N GLU A 110 5.96 -5.29 11.01
CA GLU A 110 6.33 -3.89 11.15
C GLU A 110 6.80 -3.32 9.82
N LYS A 111 6.50 -2.05 9.62
CA LYS A 111 6.89 -1.30 8.43
C LYS A 111 8.30 -0.75 8.61
N ILE A 112 9.13 -0.93 7.62
CA ILE A 112 10.46 -0.35 7.50
C ILE A 112 10.47 0.63 6.32
N ASP A 113 11.26 1.67 6.42
CA ASP A 113 11.46 2.65 5.36
C ASP A 113 12.45 2.13 4.29
N PHE A 114 12.48 2.81 3.17
CA PHE A 114 13.37 2.48 2.06
C PHE A 114 14.84 2.49 2.46
N ASP A 115 15.26 3.44 3.31
CA ASP A 115 16.65 3.59 3.73
C ASP A 115 17.11 2.38 4.54
N ALA A 116 16.30 1.94 5.51
CA ALA A 116 16.58 0.72 6.28
C ALA A 116 16.60 -0.53 5.39
N ALA A 117 15.65 -0.66 4.45
CA ALA A 117 15.60 -1.76 3.51
C ALA A 117 16.81 -1.78 2.55
N SER A 118 17.30 -0.61 2.12
CA SER A 118 18.48 -0.47 1.25
C SER A 118 19.78 -0.87 1.93
N ILE A 119 19.96 -0.45 3.21
CA ILE A 119 21.12 -0.82 4.02
C ILE A 119 21.19 -2.34 4.17
N ILE A 120 20.07 -2.97 4.55
CA ILE A 120 20.00 -4.43 4.73
C ILE A 120 20.14 -5.16 3.39
N GLY A 121 19.57 -4.60 2.33
CA GLY A 121 19.72 -5.12 0.98
C GLY A 121 21.19 -5.22 0.57
N SER A 122 21.97 -4.19 0.86
CA SER A 122 23.41 -4.16 0.59
C SER A 122 24.17 -5.26 1.34
N ASP A 123 23.84 -5.52 2.61
CA ASP A 123 24.42 -6.58 3.43
C ASP A 123 24.05 -7.99 2.93
N LEU A 124 22.90 -8.11 2.28
CA LEU A 124 22.36 -9.35 1.73
C LEU A 124 22.64 -9.53 0.22
N ASN A 125 23.51 -8.71 -0.35
CA ASN A 125 23.87 -8.70 -1.77
C ASN A 125 22.70 -8.46 -2.71
N LEU A 126 21.73 -7.62 -2.26
CA LEU A 126 20.60 -7.13 -3.05
C LEU A 126 20.83 -5.68 -3.47
N ASP A 127 20.44 -5.35 -4.67
CA ASP A 127 20.32 -3.97 -5.15
C ASP A 127 18.87 -3.52 -4.99
N VAL A 128 18.61 -2.72 -3.95
CA VAL A 128 17.28 -2.26 -3.60
C VAL A 128 17.00 -0.94 -4.31
N GLN A 129 16.03 -0.93 -5.20
CA GLN A 129 15.60 0.26 -5.91
C GLN A 129 14.18 0.65 -5.47
N LEU A 130 13.95 1.95 -5.40
CA LEU A 130 12.61 2.44 -5.10
C LEU A 130 11.70 2.02 -6.25
N LEU A 131 10.62 1.33 -5.92
CA LEU A 131 9.52 1.19 -6.85
C LEU A 131 8.99 2.61 -7.04
N ALA A 132 9.22 3.23 -8.19
CA ALA A 132 8.60 4.51 -8.50
C ALA A 132 7.09 4.33 -8.26
N GLU A 133 6.60 4.93 -7.18
CA GLU A 133 5.16 5.04 -6.96
C GLU A 133 4.64 5.78 -8.19
N ASP A 134 3.76 5.16 -8.88
CA ASP A 134 3.01 5.48 -10.11
C ASP A 134 2.88 6.95 -10.59
N GLU A 135 3.83 7.83 -10.32
CA GLU A 135 3.90 9.13 -11.00
C GLU A 135 4.42 9.00 -12.45
N ASP A 136 5.24 7.96 -12.71
CA ASP A 136 5.86 7.77 -14.03
C ASP A 136 5.08 6.79 -14.94
N ASN A 137 4.20 5.95 -14.37
CA ASN A 137 3.31 5.12 -15.19
C ASN A 137 2.19 5.95 -15.85
N GLY A 138 1.80 7.07 -15.23
CA GLY A 138 0.81 7.98 -15.82
C GLY A 138 1.31 8.57 -17.13
N GLU A 139 2.53 9.10 -17.17
CA GLU A 139 3.10 9.71 -18.39
C GLU A 139 3.41 8.67 -19.48
N ALA A 140 3.85 7.46 -19.11
CA ALA A 140 4.12 6.40 -20.08
C ALA A 140 2.81 5.76 -20.60
N GLU A 141 1.77 5.68 -19.78
CA GLU A 141 0.44 5.26 -20.20
C GLU A 141 -0.28 6.36 -20.98
N GLU A 142 -0.15 7.63 -20.60
CA GLU A 142 -0.67 8.77 -21.35
C GLU A 142 0.01 8.89 -22.72
N LYS A 143 1.32 8.70 -22.83
CA LYS A 143 2.01 8.64 -24.12
C LYS A 143 1.55 7.47 -24.99
N LYS A 144 1.39 6.27 -24.41
CA LYS A 144 0.85 5.13 -25.14
C LYS A 144 -0.60 5.36 -25.56
N LEU A 145 -1.40 6.01 -24.71
CA LEU A 145 -2.77 6.38 -25.04
C LEU A 145 -2.81 7.44 -26.15
N GLN A 146 -1.95 8.45 -26.08
CA GLN A 146 -1.80 9.46 -27.14
C GLN A 146 -1.33 8.84 -28.46
N ASP A 147 -0.33 7.97 -28.44
CA ASP A 147 0.12 7.23 -29.63
C ASP A 147 -1.00 6.37 -30.25
N ILE A 148 -1.89 5.80 -29.43
CA ILE A 148 -3.06 5.06 -29.91
C ILE A 148 -4.11 6.01 -30.46
N LEU A 149 -4.39 7.13 -29.78
CA LEU A 149 -5.36 8.13 -30.22
C LEU A 149 -4.92 8.82 -31.53
N ASP A 150 -3.60 9.03 -31.71
CA ASP A 150 -3.05 9.60 -32.95
C ASP A 150 -3.14 8.63 -34.15
N LEU A 151 -3.31 7.32 -33.88
CA LEU A 151 -3.54 6.30 -34.91
C LEU A 151 -5.02 6.14 -35.29
N GLU A 152 -5.95 6.63 -34.47
CA GLU A 152 -7.39 6.55 -34.73
C GLU A 152 -7.84 7.75 -35.58
N LYS A 153 -8.74 7.47 -36.53
CA LYS A 153 -9.31 8.55 -37.35
C LYS A 153 -10.30 9.35 -36.51
N PRO A 154 -10.26 10.70 -36.57
CA PRO A 154 -11.18 11.55 -35.80
C PRO A 154 -12.67 11.26 -36.06
N GLU A 155 -12.99 10.65 -37.22
CA GLU A 155 -14.35 10.28 -37.61
C GLU A 155 -14.93 9.10 -36.82
N ASP A 156 -14.07 8.25 -36.22
CA ASP A 156 -14.45 7.06 -35.44
C ASP A 156 -14.51 7.34 -33.92
N MET A 157 -14.08 8.53 -33.48
CA MET A 157 -14.04 8.89 -32.06
C MET A 157 -15.43 9.29 -31.57
N GLN A 158 -15.92 8.61 -30.54
CA GLN A 158 -17.14 8.97 -29.81
C GLN A 158 -16.77 9.55 -28.44
N SER A 159 -17.41 10.68 -28.07
CA SER A 159 -17.25 11.26 -26.72
C SER A 159 -17.75 10.27 -25.67
N ARG A 160 -16.90 9.90 -24.72
CA ARG A 160 -17.33 9.08 -23.58
C ARG A 160 -18.15 9.90 -22.57
N PRO A 161 -19.08 9.26 -21.84
CA PRO A 161 -19.73 9.94 -20.72
C PRO A 161 -18.71 10.40 -19.68
N PRO A 162 -18.78 11.67 -19.21
CA PRO A 162 -17.89 12.14 -18.15
C PRO A 162 -18.06 11.33 -16.88
N VAL A 163 -16.95 11.07 -16.22
CA VAL A 163 -16.88 10.29 -14.97
C VAL A 163 -16.84 11.24 -13.79
N VAL A 164 -17.81 11.11 -12.90
CA VAL A 164 -18.01 11.97 -11.73
C VAL A 164 -17.74 11.17 -10.46
N VAL A 165 -16.77 11.58 -9.66
CA VAL A 165 -16.50 10.96 -8.35
C VAL A 165 -17.16 11.79 -7.23
N VAL A 166 -17.80 11.10 -6.27
CA VAL A 166 -18.43 11.72 -5.12
C VAL A 166 -17.60 11.48 -3.86
N MET A 167 -17.15 12.57 -3.22
CA MET A 167 -16.27 12.54 -2.06
C MET A 167 -16.81 13.39 -0.91
N GLY A 168 -16.28 13.21 0.29
CA GLY A 168 -16.65 13.95 1.48
C GLY A 168 -16.68 13.08 2.73
N HIS A 169 -17.03 13.69 3.86
CA HIS A 169 -17.08 13.04 5.16
C HIS A 169 -18.13 11.91 5.23
N VAL A 170 -17.90 10.93 6.14
CA VAL A 170 -18.93 9.96 6.54
C VAL A 170 -20.17 10.73 7.03
N ASP A 171 -21.36 10.17 6.83
CA ASP A 171 -22.65 10.76 7.25
C ASP A 171 -23.03 12.10 6.60
N HIS A 172 -22.24 12.67 5.69
CA HIS A 172 -22.64 13.84 4.91
C HIS A 172 -23.65 13.55 3.80
N GLY A 173 -24.01 12.27 3.63
CA GLY A 173 -25.10 11.84 2.75
C GLY A 173 -24.69 11.58 1.30
N LYS A 174 -23.41 11.24 1.04
CA LYS A 174 -22.92 10.86 -0.31
C LYS A 174 -23.75 9.76 -0.95
N THR A 175 -23.88 8.62 -0.28
CA THR A 175 -24.64 7.47 -0.79
C THR A 175 -26.11 7.81 -0.93
N LYS A 176 -26.68 8.64 -0.02
CA LYS A 176 -28.06 9.10 -0.15
C LYS A 176 -28.27 10.01 -1.36
N LEU A 177 -27.32 10.89 -1.66
CA LEU A 177 -27.30 11.69 -2.88
C LEU A 177 -27.29 10.81 -4.12
N LEU A 178 -26.41 9.82 -4.14
CA LEU A 178 -26.28 8.87 -5.26
C LEU A 178 -27.57 8.03 -5.44
N ASP A 179 -28.20 7.60 -4.35
CA ASP A 179 -29.48 6.89 -4.39
C ASP A 179 -30.59 7.77 -4.95
N SER A 180 -30.62 9.06 -4.58
CA SER A 180 -31.58 10.02 -5.12
C SER A 180 -31.37 10.27 -6.61
N ILE A 181 -30.12 10.32 -7.07
CA ILE A 181 -29.77 10.45 -8.50
C ILE A 181 -30.18 9.20 -9.28
N ARG A 182 -30.02 8.00 -8.70
CA ARG A 182 -30.39 6.71 -9.30
C ARG A 182 -31.90 6.45 -9.26
N LEU A 183 -32.65 7.12 -8.44
CA LEU A 183 -34.02 6.76 -8.05
C LEU A 183 -34.07 5.34 -7.41
N SER A 184 -33.08 4.99 -6.61
CA SER A 184 -32.90 3.67 -5.97
C SER A 184 -32.64 3.81 -4.46
N ASN A 185 -32.61 2.71 -3.73
CA ASN A 185 -32.35 2.67 -2.30
C ASN A 185 -31.29 1.61 -1.98
N VAL A 186 -30.05 1.85 -2.39
CA VAL A 186 -28.90 0.92 -2.18
C VAL A 186 -28.47 0.90 -0.71
N ILE A 187 -28.60 2.03 0.00
CA ILE A 187 -28.27 2.12 1.43
C ILE A 187 -28.98 1.05 2.25
N ALA A 188 -30.20 0.70 1.89
CA ALA A 188 -30.97 -0.32 2.62
C ALA A 188 -30.40 -1.74 2.49
N GLY A 189 -29.55 -2.00 1.50
CA GLY A 189 -28.93 -3.31 1.24
C GLY A 189 -27.48 -3.42 1.74
N GLU A 190 -26.83 -2.34 2.12
CA GLU A 190 -25.45 -2.36 2.58
C GLU A 190 -25.34 -2.62 4.09
N ALA A 191 -24.39 -3.47 4.48
CA ALA A 191 -24.12 -3.78 5.88
C ALA A 191 -23.68 -2.52 6.65
N GLY A 192 -24.45 -2.12 7.66
CA GLY A 192 -24.21 -0.91 8.46
C GLY A 192 -24.62 0.40 7.80
N GLY A 193 -25.28 0.37 6.61
CA GLY A 193 -25.74 1.57 5.91
C GLY A 193 -24.62 2.48 5.38
N ILE A 194 -23.42 1.92 5.16
CA ILE A 194 -22.25 2.66 4.64
C ILE A 194 -21.69 1.97 3.40
N THR A 195 -21.25 2.77 2.43
CA THR A 195 -20.59 2.27 1.23
C THR A 195 -19.24 1.67 1.57
N GLN A 196 -19.03 0.40 1.22
CA GLN A 196 -17.80 -0.36 1.48
C GLN A 196 -17.04 -0.70 0.20
N HIS A 197 -17.69 -0.67 -0.95
CA HIS A 197 -17.12 -1.00 -2.24
C HIS A 197 -17.22 0.18 -3.20
N ILE A 198 -16.28 0.25 -4.15
CA ILE A 198 -16.38 1.23 -5.25
C ILE A 198 -17.47 0.71 -6.20
N GLY A 199 -18.53 1.48 -6.36
CA GLY A 199 -19.60 1.23 -7.32
C GLY A 199 -19.56 2.26 -8.44
N ALA A 200 -19.80 1.85 -9.68
CA ALA A 200 -19.96 2.77 -10.80
C ALA A 200 -21.31 2.54 -11.49
N TYR A 201 -21.95 3.61 -11.91
CA TYR A 201 -23.22 3.53 -12.62
C TYR A 201 -23.44 4.74 -13.53
N GLN A 202 -24.30 4.61 -14.51
CA GLN A 202 -24.61 5.66 -15.46
C GLN A 202 -26.03 6.21 -15.25
N VAL A 203 -26.13 7.52 -15.40
CA VAL A 203 -27.41 8.26 -15.36
C VAL A 203 -27.50 9.11 -16.62
N SER A 204 -28.70 9.16 -17.23
CA SER A 204 -28.97 10.03 -18.38
C SER A 204 -29.59 11.34 -17.90
N ARG A 205 -29.05 12.47 -18.34
CA ARG A 205 -29.58 13.81 -18.06
C ARG A 205 -29.53 14.67 -19.32
N LYS A 206 -30.67 15.18 -19.78
CA LYS A 206 -30.77 16.09 -20.94
C LYS A 206 -29.94 15.59 -22.14
N ASP A 207 -30.14 14.34 -22.54
CA ASP A 207 -29.44 13.66 -23.65
C ASP A 207 -27.94 13.40 -23.43
N LYS A 208 -27.36 13.81 -22.30
CA LYS A 208 -26.00 13.46 -21.87
C LYS A 208 -26.03 12.34 -20.84
N ARG A 209 -25.07 11.41 -20.95
CA ARG A 209 -24.84 10.36 -19.96
C ARG A 209 -23.72 10.81 -19.02
N LEU A 210 -23.92 10.58 -17.73
CA LEU A 210 -22.93 10.80 -16.67
C LEU A 210 -22.62 9.47 -16.00
N THR A 211 -21.38 9.19 -15.75
CA THR A 211 -20.95 8.00 -14.98
C THR A 211 -20.53 8.43 -13.59
N PHE A 212 -21.24 7.98 -12.57
CA PHE A 212 -20.90 8.24 -11.16
C PHE A 212 -20.08 7.12 -10.56
N ILE A 213 -19.06 7.50 -9.77
CA ILE A 213 -18.28 6.60 -8.94
C ILE A 213 -18.58 6.91 -7.48
N ASP A 214 -19.13 5.91 -6.77
CA ASP A 214 -19.33 5.96 -5.33
C ASP A 214 -18.06 5.51 -4.61
N THR A 215 -17.60 6.31 -3.63
CA THR A 215 -16.41 6.00 -2.85
C THR A 215 -16.73 5.97 -1.36
N PRO A 216 -16.16 4.97 -0.61
CA PRO A 216 -16.32 4.92 0.84
C PRO A 216 -15.80 6.19 1.52
N GLY A 217 -16.58 6.73 2.46
CA GLY A 217 -16.22 7.95 3.19
C GLY A 217 -15.23 7.74 4.34
N HIS A 218 -15.08 6.51 4.82
CA HIS A 218 -14.27 6.19 5.99
C HIS A 218 -12.76 6.36 5.73
N GLU A 219 -12.02 6.85 6.71
CA GLU A 219 -10.58 7.13 6.65
C GLU A 219 -9.75 5.93 6.19
N ALA A 220 -10.13 4.71 6.59
CA ALA A 220 -9.47 3.47 6.16
C ALA A 220 -9.42 3.25 4.64
N PHE A 221 -10.20 4.00 3.84
CA PHE A 221 -10.34 3.82 2.39
C PHE A 221 -9.73 4.95 1.56
N THR A 222 -8.73 5.66 2.06
CA THR A 222 -8.02 6.75 1.35
C THR A 222 -7.49 6.29 -0.02
N ALA A 223 -6.92 5.09 -0.10
CA ALA A 223 -6.44 4.52 -1.36
C ALA A 223 -7.57 4.33 -2.41
N MET A 224 -8.79 3.98 -1.97
CA MET A 224 -9.94 3.85 -2.88
C MET A 224 -10.40 5.21 -3.39
N ARG A 225 -10.41 6.25 -2.54
CA ARG A 225 -10.71 7.62 -2.95
C ARG A 225 -9.71 8.15 -3.96
N SER A 226 -8.41 7.94 -3.72
CA SER A 226 -7.35 8.34 -4.66
C SER A 226 -7.47 7.63 -6.02
N ARG A 227 -7.81 6.34 -6.03
CA ARG A 227 -8.08 5.60 -7.28
C ARG A 227 -9.31 6.13 -8.01
N GLY A 228 -10.39 6.43 -7.29
CA GLY A 228 -11.59 7.05 -7.87
C GLY A 228 -11.29 8.42 -8.48
N ALA A 229 -10.46 9.24 -7.83
CA ALA A 229 -10.05 10.54 -8.35
C ALA A 229 -9.21 10.42 -9.64
N LYS A 230 -8.28 9.45 -9.73
CA LYS A 230 -7.41 9.28 -10.91
C LYS A 230 -8.18 8.93 -12.20
N VAL A 231 -9.37 8.32 -12.10
CA VAL A 231 -10.20 7.93 -13.26
C VAL A 231 -11.37 8.87 -13.52
N ALA A 232 -11.61 9.84 -12.63
CA ALA A 232 -12.69 10.80 -12.73
C ALA A 232 -12.28 12.01 -13.57
N ASP A 233 -13.27 12.63 -14.20
CA ASP A 233 -13.12 13.89 -14.93
C ASP A 233 -13.56 15.07 -14.04
N ILE A 234 -14.47 14.83 -13.10
CA ILE A 234 -15.05 15.85 -12.19
C ILE A 234 -15.24 15.23 -10.81
N ALA A 235 -15.08 16.04 -9.77
CA ALA A 235 -15.39 15.66 -8.40
C ALA A 235 -16.58 16.45 -7.83
N ILE A 236 -17.41 15.79 -7.03
CA ILE A 236 -18.41 16.42 -6.17
C ILE A 236 -17.98 16.28 -4.72
N LEU A 237 -17.65 17.40 -4.08
CA LEU A 237 -17.35 17.43 -2.65
C LEU A 237 -18.65 17.67 -1.88
N VAL A 238 -19.11 16.65 -1.14
CA VAL A 238 -20.35 16.71 -0.35
C VAL A 238 -20.04 17.16 1.07
N VAL A 239 -20.67 18.25 1.49
CA VAL A 239 -20.55 18.82 2.84
C VAL A 239 -21.95 19.00 3.42
N ALA A 240 -22.16 18.54 4.65
CA ALA A 240 -23.48 18.70 5.29
C ALA A 240 -23.64 20.08 5.92
N ALA A 241 -24.78 20.75 5.68
CA ALA A 241 -25.07 22.08 6.16
C ALA A 241 -25.26 22.17 7.68
N ASP A 242 -25.57 21.06 8.33
CA ASP A 242 -25.73 20.93 9.79
C ASP A 242 -24.40 20.70 10.51
N ASP A 243 -23.36 20.24 9.80
CA ASP A 243 -22.11 19.74 10.41
C ASP A 243 -20.86 20.49 9.94
N GLY A 244 -20.91 21.15 8.78
CA GLY A 244 -19.83 21.94 8.21
C GLY A 244 -18.63 21.09 7.72
N VAL A 245 -17.44 21.73 7.67
CA VAL A 245 -16.20 21.08 7.22
C VAL A 245 -15.61 20.18 8.31
N LYS A 246 -15.34 18.93 7.98
CA LYS A 246 -14.76 17.91 8.87
C LYS A 246 -13.39 17.46 8.39
N PRO A 247 -12.57 16.80 9.24
CA PRO A 247 -11.24 16.35 8.84
C PRO A 247 -11.22 15.51 7.55
N GLN A 248 -12.19 14.61 7.37
CA GLN A 248 -12.31 13.81 6.14
C GLN A 248 -12.77 14.62 4.92
N THR A 249 -13.45 15.76 5.13
CA THR A 249 -13.73 16.71 4.05
C THR A 249 -12.45 17.37 3.57
N VAL A 250 -11.56 17.74 4.50
CA VAL A 250 -10.23 18.30 4.19
C VAL A 250 -9.38 17.28 3.43
N GLU A 251 -9.38 16.03 3.87
CA GLU A 251 -8.68 14.94 3.18
C GLU A 251 -9.22 14.73 1.77
N ALA A 252 -10.54 14.65 1.62
CA ALA A 252 -11.18 14.48 0.30
C ALA A 252 -10.81 15.63 -0.65
N PHE A 253 -10.82 16.87 -0.15
CA PHE A 253 -10.42 18.04 -0.93
C PHE A 253 -8.95 17.97 -1.37
N ARG A 254 -8.03 17.55 -0.48
CA ARG A 254 -6.62 17.37 -0.85
C ARG A 254 -6.42 16.34 -1.95
N ILE A 255 -7.21 15.27 -1.95
CA ILE A 255 -7.17 14.26 -3.02
C ILE A 255 -7.65 14.86 -4.35
N ILE A 256 -8.73 15.65 -4.34
CA ILE A 256 -9.26 16.35 -5.51
C ILE A 256 -8.21 17.33 -6.06
N GLU A 257 -7.59 18.10 -5.18
CA GLU A 257 -6.57 19.10 -5.54
C GLU A 257 -5.30 18.43 -6.10
N ALA A 258 -4.83 17.35 -5.47
CA ALA A 258 -3.69 16.57 -5.95
C ALA A 258 -3.95 15.94 -7.33
N ALA A 259 -5.19 15.50 -7.59
CA ALA A 259 -5.60 14.99 -8.89
C ALA A 259 -5.89 16.10 -9.92
N LYS A 260 -5.83 17.37 -9.53
CA LYS A 260 -6.15 18.55 -10.36
C LYS A 260 -7.53 18.48 -11.03
N LEU A 261 -8.49 17.86 -10.36
CA LEU A 261 -9.83 17.70 -10.90
C LEU A 261 -10.65 19.00 -10.76
N PRO A 262 -11.41 19.40 -11.78
CA PRO A 262 -12.49 20.37 -11.60
C PRO A 262 -13.50 19.79 -10.61
N PHE A 263 -14.05 20.63 -9.74
CA PHE A 263 -14.96 20.16 -8.71
C PHE A 263 -16.07 21.15 -8.40
N LEU A 264 -17.15 20.60 -7.85
CA LEU A 264 -18.31 21.34 -7.32
C LEU A 264 -18.48 20.97 -5.85
N VAL A 265 -19.09 21.86 -5.09
CA VAL A 265 -19.46 21.58 -3.69
C VAL A 265 -20.97 21.38 -3.62
N ALA A 266 -21.41 20.23 -3.13
CA ALA A 266 -22.80 19.97 -2.81
C ALA A 266 -23.01 20.16 -1.29
N ILE A 267 -23.69 21.23 -0.90
CA ILE A 267 -24.03 21.52 0.50
C ILE A 267 -25.33 20.78 0.81
N ASN A 268 -25.22 19.62 1.43
CA ASN A 268 -26.34 18.70 1.66
C ASN A 268 -27.03 18.93 3.01
N LYS A 269 -28.22 18.32 3.15
CA LYS A 269 -29.06 18.33 4.36
C LYS A 269 -29.65 19.69 4.69
N ILE A 270 -29.98 20.48 3.68
CA ILE A 270 -30.65 21.79 3.88
C ILE A 270 -32.06 21.63 4.44
N ASP A 271 -32.63 20.43 4.44
CA ASP A 271 -33.93 20.09 5.04
C ASP A 271 -33.90 20.07 6.58
N LYS A 272 -32.72 20.05 7.20
CA LYS A 272 -32.63 20.05 8.66
C LYS A 272 -32.82 21.46 9.25
N PRO A 273 -33.48 21.58 10.41
CA PRO A 273 -33.69 22.87 11.06
C PRO A 273 -32.36 23.52 11.54
N GLU A 274 -31.34 22.73 11.75
CA GLU A 274 -30.01 23.17 12.22
C GLU A 274 -29.06 23.49 11.04
N SER A 275 -29.55 23.39 9.79
CA SER A 275 -28.74 23.65 8.60
C SER A 275 -28.44 25.13 8.44
N ASP A 276 -27.16 25.45 8.20
CA ASP A 276 -26.70 26.79 7.90
C ASP A 276 -25.75 26.78 6.69
N VAL A 277 -26.30 27.07 5.52
CA VAL A 277 -25.56 27.10 4.26
C VAL A 277 -24.50 28.20 4.26
N MET A 278 -24.80 29.39 4.86
CA MET A 278 -23.86 30.52 4.88
C MET A 278 -22.66 30.21 5.77
N ARG A 279 -22.89 29.63 6.93
CA ARG A 279 -21.81 29.14 7.82
C ARG A 279 -20.95 28.10 7.13
N THR A 280 -21.57 27.13 6.43
CA THR A 280 -20.83 26.10 5.71
C THR A 280 -19.96 26.69 4.60
N LYS A 281 -20.45 27.71 3.86
CA LYS A 281 -19.66 28.46 2.87
C LYS A 281 -18.47 29.18 3.51
N GLN A 282 -18.67 29.77 4.71
CA GLN A 282 -17.58 30.40 5.48
C GLN A 282 -16.55 29.41 5.93
N ASP A 283 -16.97 28.22 6.41
CA ASP A 283 -16.07 27.16 6.82
C ASP A 283 -15.23 26.65 5.63
N LEU A 284 -15.83 26.49 4.45
CA LEU A 284 -15.13 26.15 3.21
C LEU A 284 -14.06 27.18 2.84
N ALA A 285 -14.40 28.47 2.92
CA ALA A 285 -13.47 29.56 2.63
C ALA A 285 -12.31 29.61 3.65
N ASN A 286 -12.61 29.48 4.95
CA ASN A 286 -11.63 29.62 6.02
C ASN A 286 -10.70 28.41 6.16
N GLN A 287 -11.22 27.18 5.97
CA GLN A 287 -10.47 25.95 6.23
C GLN A 287 -9.82 25.36 4.97
N LEU A 288 -10.45 25.55 3.80
CA LEU A 288 -10.01 24.96 2.53
C LEU A 288 -9.61 26.01 1.48
N ASN A 289 -9.70 27.30 1.79
CA ASN A 289 -9.50 28.41 0.84
C ASN A 289 -10.41 28.31 -0.41
N ILE A 290 -11.56 27.65 -0.27
CA ILE A 290 -12.55 27.53 -1.35
C ILE A 290 -13.45 28.74 -1.30
N THR A 291 -13.30 29.66 -2.24
CA THR A 291 -14.19 30.83 -2.37
C THR A 291 -15.37 30.46 -3.25
N PRO A 292 -16.62 30.49 -2.73
CA PRO A 292 -17.82 30.26 -3.51
C PRO A 292 -17.98 31.28 -4.65
N GLU A 293 -18.68 30.88 -5.72
CA GLU A 293 -18.97 31.75 -6.87
C GLU A 293 -19.74 33.00 -6.46
N ASP A 294 -20.71 32.87 -5.54
CA ASP A 294 -21.50 34.02 -4.99
C ASP A 294 -20.63 35.09 -4.33
N TRP A 295 -19.41 34.75 -3.93
CA TRP A 295 -18.45 35.68 -3.30
C TRP A 295 -17.31 36.07 -4.26
N GLY A 296 -17.53 35.87 -5.56
CA GLY A 296 -16.54 36.18 -6.60
C GLY A 296 -15.45 35.15 -6.78
N GLY A 297 -15.62 33.95 -6.23
CA GLY A 297 -14.73 32.80 -6.44
C GLY A 297 -15.03 32.05 -7.74
N LYS A 298 -14.42 30.87 -7.86
CA LYS A 298 -14.58 29.99 -9.03
C LYS A 298 -15.34 28.70 -8.72
N THR A 299 -15.61 28.43 -7.45
CA THR A 299 -16.20 27.15 -7.05
C THR A 299 -17.71 27.26 -6.92
N VAL A 300 -18.41 26.46 -7.68
CA VAL A 300 -19.87 26.37 -7.63
C VAL A 300 -20.28 25.61 -6.37
N CYS A 301 -21.14 26.19 -5.55
CA CYS A 301 -21.66 25.59 -4.33
C CYS A 301 -23.19 25.47 -4.46
N VAL A 302 -23.68 24.23 -4.61
CA VAL A 302 -25.11 23.95 -4.79
C VAL A 302 -25.72 23.45 -3.48
N PRO A 303 -26.71 24.18 -2.88
CA PRO A 303 -27.45 23.67 -1.73
C PRO A 303 -28.43 22.58 -2.15
N ILE A 304 -28.40 21.42 -1.47
CA ILE A 304 -29.22 20.26 -1.81
C ILE A 304 -29.84 19.60 -0.57
N SER A 305 -30.96 18.91 -0.78
CA SER A 305 -31.42 17.87 0.14
C SER A 305 -31.49 16.54 -0.60
N ALA A 306 -30.52 15.65 -0.32
CA ALA A 306 -30.54 14.31 -0.85
C ALA A 306 -31.73 13.47 -0.33
N LYS A 307 -32.34 13.87 0.78
CA LYS A 307 -33.52 13.22 1.36
C LYS A 307 -34.80 13.61 0.62
N GLU A 308 -34.98 14.87 0.33
CA GLU A 308 -36.18 15.43 -0.30
C GLU A 308 -36.08 15.56 -1.82
N GLY A 309 -34.87 15.37 -2.37
CA GLY A 309 -34.60 15.52 -3.80
C GLY A 309 -34.42 16.96 -4.26
N THR A 310 -34.43 17.93 -3.34
CA THR A 310 -34.33 19.37 -3.66
C THR A 310 -32.90 19.69 -4.12
N GLY A 311 -32.76 20.52 -5.18
CA GLY A 311 -31.46 20.99 -5.70
C GLY A 311 -30.65 19.96 -6.47
N ILE A 312 -31.09 18.69 -6.56
CA ILE A 312 -30.33 17.61 -7.26
C ILE A 312 -30.30 17.87 -8.76
N GLU A 313 -31.39 18.33 -9.35
CA GLU A 313 -31.43 18.66 -10.77
C GLU A 313 -30.45 19.78 -11.13
N GLU A 314 -30.39 20.81 -10.31
CA GLU A 314 -29.47 21.92 -10.45
C GLU A 314 -28.00 21.44 -10.32
N LEU A 315 -27.72 20.60 -9.33
CA LEU A 315 -26.40 19.99 -9.18
C LEU A 315 -25.97 19.23 -10.43
N LEU A 316 -26.86 18.39 -11.00
CA LEU A 316 -26.57 17.62 -12.22
C LEU A 316 -26.37 18.54 -13.44
N ASP A 317 -27.13 19.61 -13.55
CA ASP A 317 -26.96 20.61 -14.63
C ASP A 317 -25.60 21.30 -14.52
N MET A 318 -25.14 21.63 -13.29
CA MET A 318 -23.83 22.22 -13.05
C MET A 318 -22.69 21.22 -13.32
N VAL A 319 -22.89 19.92 -13.01
CA VAL A 319 -21.93 18.87 -13.36
C VAL A 319 -21.76 18.78 -14.88
N VAL A 320 -22.88 18.78 -15.63
CA VAL A 320 -22.83 18.76 -17.11
C VAL A 320 -22.11 19.98 -17.67
N LEU A 321 -22.38 21.16 -17.11
CA LEU A 321 -21.73 22.42 -17.53
C LEU A 321 -20.22 22.42 -17.24
N THR A 322 -19.81 21.82 -16.13
CA THR A 322 -18.39 21.74 -15.76
C THR A 322 -17.64 20.70 -16.59
N ALA A 323 -18.36 19.69 -17.13
CA ALA A 323 -17.79 18.64 -17.97
C ALA A 323 -17.54 19.07 -19.42
N ASP A 324 -18.22 20.11 -19.89
CA ASP A 324 -18.07 20.69 -21.23
C ASP A 324 -16.90 21.68 -21.28
#